data_49bbbf7dfc4671cbc8f83ef57a09a556
#
_entry.id   49bbbf7dfc4671cbc8f83ef57a09a556
#
_cell.length_a   1.000
_cell.length_b   1.000
_cell.length_c   1.000
_cell.angle_alpha   90.00
_cell.angle_beta   90.00
_cell.angle_gamma   90.00
#
_symmetry.space_group_name_H-M   'P 1'
#
loop_
_entity.id
_entity.type
_entity.pdbx_description
1 polymer ?
#
loop_
_entity_poly.entity_id
_entity_poly.type
_entity_poly.pdbx_seq_one_letter_code
_entity_poly.pdbx_strand_id
1 'polypeptide(L)'
;MTQPQPQPGILDIQPYVGGKSSVQGVQEILKLSSNENPNGPPASAQQALAEVASTLHRYPSSDHSGLREALAELHGLDAQRIICGCGSDELISFLCQAYSGPEVEVIHTEHGFLMYRLYAMAAGARLVRVPEAERHVDVQAILAAITPRTGMIFIANPGNPTGTKISDADIAELIAKTPKSVVIVLDGAYADYVEGWDGGAKLVEAHDNVVMLRTLSKMYGLGGLRVGWGYGPQHIIDVLNR
;
A
#
# COMPACT_ATOMS: atom_id res chain seq x y z
N MET A 1 25.22 -30.74 12.52
CA MET A 1 24.48 -29.63 13.16
C MET A 1 23.41 -29.18 12.17
N THR A 2 22.16 -29.27 12.52
CA THR A 2 21.05 -28.79 11.67
C THR A 2 20.97 -27.28 11.78
N GLN A 3 21.09 -26.58 10.65
CA GLN A 3 20.90 -25.12 10.60
C GLN A 3 19.41 -24.79 10.77
N PRO A 4 19.05 -23.62 11.35
CA PRO A 4 17.67 -23.14 11.36
C PRO A 4 17.10 -23.11 9.95
N GLN A 5 15.87 -23.57 9.79
CA GLN A 5 15.17 -23.57 8.51
C GLN A 5 14.16 -22.41 8.48
N PRO A 6 14.13 -21.61 7.41
CA PRO A 6 13.10 -20.59 7.24
C PRO A 6 11.73 -21.23 6.99
N GLN A 7 10.67 -20.42 7.08
CA GLN A 7 9.34 -20.84 6.69
C GLN A 7 9.29 -21.23 5.20
N PRO A 8 8.41 -22.13 4.79
CA PRO A 8 8.22 -22.49 3.39
C PRO A 8 7.93 -21.26 2.53
N GLY A 9 8.53 -21.19 1.32
CA GLY A 9 8.34 -20.09 0.37
C GLY A 9 9.30 -18.92 0.57
N ILE A 10 9.94 -18.75 1.73
CA ILE A 10 10.88 -17.62 1.96
C ILE A 10 12.07 -17.68 1.00
N LEU A 11 12.62 -18.86 0.76
CA LEU A 11 13.76 -19.03 -0.15
C LEU A 11 13.42 -18.88 -1.63
N ASP A 12 12.13 -18.88 -1.98
CA ASP A 12 11.65 -18.63 -3.35
C ASP A 12 11.57 -17.12 -3.65
N ILE A 13 11.66 -16.27 -2.60
CA ILE A 13 11.66 -14.83 -2.74
C ILE A 13 13.04 -14.37 -3.21
N GLN A 14 13.10 -13.77 -4.41
CA GLN A 14 14.32 -13.09 -4.84
C GLN A 14 14.47 -11.77 -4.07
N PRO A 15 15.67 -11.47 -3.53
CA PRO A 15 15.91 -10.20 -2.86
C PRO A 15 15.52 -9.01 -3.76
N TYR A 16 14.80 -8.06 -3.19
CA TYR A 16 14.44 -6.85 -3.92
C TYR A 16 15.70 -6.03 -4.23
N VAL A 17 15.89 -5.72 -5.50
CA VAL A 17 16.95 -4.82 -5.96
C VAL A 17 16.32 -3.51 -6.38
N GLY A 18 16.53 -2.47 -5.57
CA GLY A 18 16.08 -1.12 -5.86
C GLY A 18 16.78 -0.52 -7.09
N GLY A 19 16.20 0.55 -7.62
CA GLY A 19 16.82 1.30 -8.72
C GLY A 19 18.20 1.86 -8.32
N LYS A 20 19.13 1.87 -9.27
CA LYS A 20 20.48 2.40 -9.05
C LYS A 20 20.45 3.88 -8.68
N SER A 21 21.16 4.25 -7.63
CA SER A 21 21.32 5.64 -7.19
C SER A 21 22.69 6.22 -7.52
N SER A 22 23.59 5.40 -8.09
CA SER A 22 24.91 5.82 -8.55
C SER A 22 25.34 5.02 -9.78
N VAL A 23 26.10 5.65 -10.66
CA VAL A 23 26.74 5.01 -11.82
C VAL A 23 28.20 5.43 -11.79
N GLN A 24 29.10 4.46 -11.86
CA GLN A 24 30.54 4.70 -11.82
C GLN A 24 30.97 5.65 -12.95
N GLY A 25 31.70 6.71 -12.61
CA GLY A 25 32.19 7.71 -13.56
C GLY A 25 31.17 8.79 -13.97
N VAL A 26 29.97 8.81 -13.42
CA VAL A 26 28.95 9.84 -13.65
C VAL A 26 28.74 10.66 -12.39
N GLN A 27 28.93 12.00 -12.48
CA GLN A 27 28.81 12.91 -11.32
C GLN A 27 27.36 13.28 -11.04
N GLU A 28 26.53 13.48 -12.09
CA GLU A 28 25.12 13.80 -11.96
C GLU A 28 24.27 12.75 -12.65
N ILE A 29 23.33 12.16 -11.91
CA ILE A 29 22.43 11.12 -12.41
C ILE A 29 21.00 11.61 -12.32
N LEU A 30 20.27 11.51 -13.41
CA LEU A 30 18.82 11.61 -13.39
C LEU A 30 18.22 10.25 -13.00
N LYS A 31 17.87 10.12 -11.73
CA LYS A 31 17.26 8.89 -11.19
C LYS A 31 15.75 8.90 -11.44
N LEU A 32 15.27 8.01 -12.30
CA LEU A 32 13.84 7.87 -12.64
C LEU A 32 13.23 6.54 -12.14
N SER A 33 14.02 5.72 -11.47
CA SER A 33 13.66 4.31 -11.17
C SER A 33 12.79 4.09 -9.93
N SER A 34 12.55 5.11 -9.09
CA SER A 34 11.85 4.96 -7.81
C SER A 34 10.61 5.86 -7.70
N ASN A 35 10.24 6.53 -8.79
CA ASN A 35 9.11 7.46 -8.82
C ASN A 35 9.17 8.52 -7.70
N GLU A 36 10.39 9.01 -7.42
CA GLU A 36 10.65 10.09 -6.47
C GLU A 36 10.13 11.41 -7.02
N ASN A 37 9.67 12.31 -6.16
CA ASN A 37 9.22 13.64 -6.59
C ASN A 37 10.45 14.52 -6.94
N PRO A 38 10.59 14.96 -8.19
CA PRO A 38 11.76 15.76 -8.60
C PRO A 38 11.80 17.16 -7.97
N ASN A 39 10.67 17.66 -7.45
CA ASN A 39 10.60 18.96 -6.78
C ASN A 39 11.07 18.90 -5.33
N GLY A 40 11.33 17.71 -4.78
CA GLY A 40 11.71 17.52 -3.39
C GLY A 40 10.56 17.77 -2.39
N PRO A 41 10.87 17.80 -1.09
CA PRO A 41 9.89 18.03 -0.04
C PRO A 41 9.51 19.51 0.07
N PRO A 42 8.27 19.84 0.51
CA PRO A 42 7.86 21.21 0.79
C PRO A 42 8.74 21.88 1.87
N ALA A 43 8.95 23.20 1.77
CA ALA A 43 9.75 23.94 2.74
C ALA A 43 9.20 23.81 4.18
N SER A 44 7.87 23.78 4.34
CA SER A 44 7.22 23.56 5.64
C SER A 44 7.56 22.20 6.26
N ALA A 45 7.63 21.13 5.46
CA ALA A 45 8.03 19.83 5.95
C ALA A 45 9.51 19.77 6.36
N GLN A 46 10.39 20.47 5.61
CA GLN A 46 11.80 20.59 5.97
C GLN A 46 11.99 21.37 7.28
N GLN A 47 11.23 22.45 7.46
CA GLN A 47 11.25 23.22 8.70
C GLN A 47 10.75 22.39 9.89
N ALA A 48 9.63 21.69 9.76
CA ALA A 48 9.10 20.83 10.81
C ALA A 48 10.11 19.73 11.20
N LEU A 49 10.81 19.13 10.23
CA LEU A 49 11.86 18.16 10.50
C LEU A 49 13.02 18.76 11.30
N ALA A 50 13.46 19.98 10.95
CA ALA A 50 14.51 20.67 11.68
C ALA A 50 14.10 21.00 13.14
N GLU A 51 12.84 21.39 13.35
CA GLU A 51 12.31 21.68 14.68
C GLU A 51 12.28 20.44 15.60
N VAL A 52 11.89 19.28 15.06
CA VAL A 52 11.84 18.04 15.86
C VAL A 52 13.19 17.37 16.05
N ALA A 53 14.24 17.77 15.32
CA ALA A 53 15.55 17.13 15.39
C ALA A 53 16.14 17.10 16.83
N SER A 54 15.88 18.15 17.62
CA SER A 54 16.34 18.23 19.02
C SER A 54 15.61 17.27 19.97
N THR A 55 14.48 16.70 19.56
CA THR A 55 13.63 15.82 20.36
C THR A 55 13.73 14.35 19.97
N LEU A 56 14.59 13.99 19.00
CA LEU A 56 14.73 12.61 18.49
C LEU A 56 15.15 11.57 19.52
N HIS A 57 15.60 11.98 20.69
CA HIS A 57 15.91 11.09 21.82
C HIS A 57 14.65 10.60 22.56
N ARG A 58 13.46 11.08 22.19
CA ARG A 58 12.18 10.69 22.77
C ARG A 58 11.41 9.79 21.83
N TYR A 59 10.79 8.75 22.38
CA TYR A 59 9.86 7.94 21.59
C TYR A 59 8.63 8.76 21.19
N PRO A 60 8.11 8.57 19.97
CA PRO A 60 6.81 9.14 19.58
C PRO A 60 5.67 8.44 20.34
N SER A 61 4.46 9.00 20.24
CA SER A 61 3.24 8.30 20.68
C SER A 61 3.08 6.98 19.93
N SER A 62 2.83 5.90 20.67
CA SER A 62 2.69 4.55 20.08
C SER A 62 1.43 4.40 19.22
N ASP A 63 0.44 5.26 19.41
CA ASP A 63 -0.83 5.24 18.66
C ASP A 63 -0.85 6.20 17.47
N HIS A 64 0.20 6.99 17.27
CA HIS A 64 0.33 8.00 16.21
C HIS A 64 -0.83 9.02 16.20
N SER A 65 -1.44 9.31 17.36
CA SER A 65 -2.65 10.14 17.50
C SER A 65 -2.55 11.47 16.75
N GLY A 66 -1.45 12.22 16.96
CA GLY A 66 -1.27 13.51 16.28
C GLY A 66 -1.30 13.43 14.75
N LEU A 67 -0.68 12.39 14.16
CA LEU A 67 -0.72 12.20 12.70
C LEU A 67 -2.11 11.73 12.23
N ARG A 68 -2.74 10.82 12.96
CA ARG A 68 -4.09 10.31 12.65
C ARG A 68 -5.13 11.43 12.68
N GLU A 69 -5.07 12.30 13.70
CA GLU A 69 -5.95 13.46 13.84
C GLU A 69 -5.76 14.47 12.71
N ALA A 70 -4.50 14.80 12.36
CA ALA A 70 -4.21 15.70 11.25
C ALA A 70 -4.69 15.14 9.90
N LEU A 71 -4.53 13.85 9.64
CA LEU A 71 -5.03 13.19 8.44
C LEU A 71 -6.56 13.17 8.43
N ALA A 72 -7.19 12.88 9.56
CA ALA A 72 -8.64 12.88 9.70
C ALA A 72 -9.23 14.26 9.42
N GLU A 73 -8.66 15.31 9.99
CA GLU A 73 -9.07 16.69 9.73
C GLU A 73 -8.90 17.07 8.24
N LEU A 74 -7.73 16.77 7.66
CA LEU A 74 -7.43 17.12 6.27
C LEU A 74 -8.36 16.43 5.26
N HIS A 75 -8.72 15.18 5.51
CA HIS A 75 -9.48 14.35 4.56
C HIS A 75 -10.96 14.17 4.95
N GLY A 76 -11.40 14.70 6.11
CA GLY A 76 -12.77 14.54 6.60
C GLY A 76 -13.08 13.10 7.01
N LEU A 77 -12.12 12.40 7.63
CA LEU A 77 -12.19 10.98 7.99
C LEU A 77 -12.27 10.78 9.51
N ASP A 78 -12.61 9.56 9.95
CA ASP A 78 -12.54 9.17 11.35
C ASP A 78 -11.10 8.77 11.73
N ALA A 79 -10.47 9.51 12.65
CA ALA A 79 -9.13 9.24 13.12
C ALA A 79 -8.95 7.83 13.73
N GLN A 80 -9.99 7.24 14.29
CA GLN A 80 -9.92 5.90 14.87
C GLN A 80 -9.79 4.80 13.79
N ARG A 81 -10.25 5.10 12.58
CA ARG A 81 -10.17 4.20 11.42
C ARG A 81 -8.91 4.40 10.58
N ILE A 82 -7.96 5.21 11.06
CA ILE A 82 -6.67 5.44 10.41
C ILE A 82 -5.58 4.63 11.14
N ILE A 83 -4.72 3.98 10.36
CA ILE A 83 -3.48 3.36 10.80
C ILE A 83 -2.29 4.01 10.09
N CYS A 84 -1.19 4.23 10.80
CA CYS A 84 0.05 4.77 10.24
C CYS A 84 1.15 3.70 10.23
N GLY A 85 2.11 3.85 9.31
CA GLY A 85 3.23 2.92 9.19
C GLY A 85 4.42 3.51 8.45
N CYS A 86 5.49 2.76 8.37
CA CYS A 86 6.73 3.10 7.65
C CYS A 86 6.55 3.09 6.12
N GLY A 87 5.70 3.98 5.60
CA GLY A 87 5.16 3.96 4.25
C GLY A 87 3.94 3.05 4.15
N SER A 88 3.18 3.17 3.05
CA SER A 88 2.11 2.20 2.75
C SER A 88 2.63 0.76 2.60
N ASP A 89 3.91 0.62 2.32
CA ASP A 89 4.60 -0.65 2.16
C ASP A 89 4.50 -1.53 3.42
N GLU A 90 4.74 -0.97 4.60
CA GLU A 90 4.59 -1.69 5.87
C GLU A 90 3.13 -2.14 6.11
N LEU A 91 2.16 -1.31 5.73
CA LEU A 91 0.75 -1.66 5.86
C LEU A 91 0.34 -2.81 4.94
N ILE A 92 0.94 -2.92 3.75
CA ILE A 92 0.79 -4.08 2.87
C ILE A 92 1.30 -5.34 3.58
N SER A 93 2.46 -5.23 4.25
CA SER A 93 3.02 -6.34 5.04
C SER A 93 2.09 -6.74 6.18
N PHE A 94 1.57 -5.79 6.95
CA PHE A 94 0.62 -6.07 8.04
C PHE A 94 -0.65 -6.76 7.54
N LEU A 95 -1.23 -6.26 6.43
CA LEU A 95 -2.40 -6.88 5.80
C LEU A 95 -2.11 -8.32 5.39
N CYS A 96 -0.97 -8.59 4.74
CA CYS A 96 -0.59 -9.94 4.37
C CYS A 96 -0.39 -10.85 5.59
N GLN A 97 0.26 -10.37 6.65
CA GLN A 97 0.47 -11.14 7.88
C GLN A 97 -0.83 -11.45 8.60
N ALA A 98 -1.79 -10.52 8.61
CA ALA A 98 -3.04 -10.66 9.34
C ALA A 98 -4.12 -11.46 8.59
N TYR A 99 -4.17 -11.33 7.26
CA TYR A 99 -5.29 -11.83 6.44
C TYR A 99 -4.88 -12.83 5.36
N SER A 100 -3.61 -13.26 5.32
CA SER A 100 -3.18 -14.30 4.39
C SER A 100 -2.36 -15.40 5.09
N GLY A 101 -2.04 -16.47 4.35
CA GLY A 101 -1.30 -17.62 4.89
C GLY A 101 -1.35 -18.80 3.92
N PRO A 102 -0.84 -19.99 4.30
CA PRO A 102 -0.63 -21.11 3.37
C PRO A 102 -1.86 -21.59 2.59
N GLU A 103 -3.05 -21.45 3.18
CA GLU A 103 -4.31 -21.88 2.55
C GLU A 103 -5.08 -20.73 1.89
N VAL A 104 -4.53 -19.50 1.93
CA VAL A 104 -5.18 -18.28 1.40
C VAL A 104 -4.60 -17.92 0.05
N GLU A 105 -5.48 -17.54 -0.87
CA GLU A 105 -5.12 -16.98 -2.16
C GLU A 105 -5.15 -15.46 -2.10
N VAL A 106 -4.08 -14.84 -2.59
CA VAL A 106 -3.94 -13.39 -2.72
C VAL A 106 -3.91 -13.03 -4.21
N ILE A 107 -4.92 -12.28 -4.65
CA ILE A 107 -5.04 -11.82 -6.03
C ILE A 107 -4.27 -10.51 -6.20
N HIS A 108 -3.47 -10.42 -7.26
CA HIS A 108 -2.83 -9.20 -7.73
C HIS A 108 -2.83 -9.14 -9.25
N THR A 109 -2.75 -7.94 -9.82
CA THR A 109 -2.71 -7.77 -11.27
C THR A 109 -1.33 -8.05 -11.85
N GLU A 110 -1.24 -8.28 -13.14
CA GLU A 110 -0.02 -8.67 -13.85
C GLU A 110 1.14 -7.69 -13.65
N HIS A 111 0.86 -6.39 -13.76
CA HIS A 111 1.82 -5.31 -13.56
C HIS A 111 1.67 -4.64 -12.18
N GLY A 112 0.96 -5.28 -11.23
CA GLY A 112 0.79 -4.76 -9.88
C GLY A 112 2.12 -4.55 -9.15
N PHE A 113 2.10 -3.68 -8.14
CA PHE A 113 3.29 -3.35 -7.36
C PHE A 113 3.93 -4.61 -6.76
N LEU A 114 5.23 -4.74 -6.98
CA LEU A 114 6.00 -5.95 -6.65
C LEU A 114 5.79 -6.43 -5.22
N MET A 115 5.65 -5.50 -4.26
CA MET A 115 5.59 -5.84 -2.85
C MET A 115 4.33 -6.62 -2.47
N TYR A 116 3.23 -6.51 -3.19
CA TYR A 116 2.04 -7.34 -2.93
C TYR A 116 2.38 -8.82 -2.94
N ARG A 117 3.07 -9.27 -3.99
CA ARG A 117 3.47 -10.67 -4.10
C ARG A 117 4.56 -11.05 -3.11
N LEU A 118 5.54 -10.17 -2.83
CA LEU A 118 6.63 -10.50 -1.92
C LEU A 118 6.12 -10.69 -0.49
N TYR A 119 5.25 -9.81 0.00
CA TYR A 119 4.66 -9.96 1.34
C TYR A 119 3.67 -11.12 1.42
N ALA A 120 2.87 -11.35 0.38
CA ALA A 120 2.00 -12.52 0.34
C ALA A 120 2.80 -13.83 0.35
N MET A 121 3.90 -13.92 -0.41
CA MET A 121 4.82 -15.08 -0.35
C MET A 121 5.46 -15.23 1.02
N ALA A 122 5.90 -14.11 1.63
CA ALA A 122 6.49 -14.13 2.97
C ALA A 122 5.51 -14.63 4.05
N ALA A 123 4.22 -14.37 3.87
CA ALA A 123 3.15 -14.91 4.71
C ALA A 123 2.76 -16.35 4.35
N GLY A 124 3.37 -16.94 3.31
CA GLY A 124 3.11 -18.30 2.84
C GLY A 124 1.86 -18.43 1.96
N ALA A 125 1.26 -17.31 1.54
CA ALA A 125 0.04 -17.32 0.74
C ALA A 125 0.27 -17.77 -0.70
N ARG A 126 -0.79 -18.25 -1.35
CA ARG A 126 -0.81 -18.57 -2.77
C ARG A 126 -1.08 -17.34 -3.59
N LEU A 127 -0.22 -17.09 -4.58
CA LEU A 127 -0.40 -15.95 -5.48
C LEU A 127 -1.33 -16.31 -6.64
N VAL A 128 -2.29 -15.43 -6.92
CA VAL A 128 -3.13 -15.49 -8.10
C VAL A 128 -2.89 -14.23 -8.92
N ARG A 129 -2.11 -14.37 -9.99
CA ARG A 129 -1.82 -13.28 -10.92
C ARG A 129 -2.92 -13.20 -11.98
N VAL A 130 -3.58 -12.06 -12.07
CA VAL A 130 -4.65 -11.80 -13.04
C VAL A 130 -4.09 -10.94 -14.19
N PRO A 131 -4.36 -11.30 -15.46
CA PRO A 131 -3.95 -10.50 -16.60
C PRO A 131 -4.64 -9.13 -16.61
N GLU A 132 -4.02 -8.19 -17.29
CA GLU A 132 -4.53 -6.84 -17.50
C GLU A 132 -4.93 -6.65 -18.97
N ALA A 133 -5.98 -5.85 -19.20
CA ALA A 133 -6.40 -5.47 -20.53
C ALA A 133 -5.68 -4.16 -20.94
N GLU A 134 -4.78 -4.20 -21.91
CA GLU A 134 -4.01 -3.02 -22.37
C GLU A 134 -3.34 -2.25 -21.20
N ARG A 135 -2.81 -2.97 -20.21
CA ARG A 135 -2.20 -2.44 -18.99
C ARG A 135 -3.19 -1.75 -18.02
N HIS A 136 -4.48 -1.96 -18.19
CA HIS A 136 -5.50 -1.56 -17.24
C HIS A 136 -5.94 -2.76 -16.39
N VAL A 137 -6.26 -2.51 -15.17
CA VAL A 137 -6.87 -3.52 -14.30
C VAL A 137 -8.17 -4.03 -14.92
N ASP A 138 -8.26 -5.34 -15.14
CA ASP A 138 -9.45 -6.00 -15.64
C ASP A 138 -10.28 -6.55 -14.48
N VAL A 139 -11.35 -5.82 -14.15
CA VAL A 139 -12.25 -6.19 -13.04
C VAL A 139 -12.95 -7.53 -13.30
N GLN A 140 -13.30 -7.83 -14.55
CA GLN A 140 -13.96 -9.11 -14.86
C GLN A 140 -12.99 -10.28 -14.71
N ALA A 141 -11.73 -10.11 -15.09
CA ALA A 141 -10.70 -11.12 -14.89
C ALA A 141 -10.42 -11.34 -13.39
N ILE A 142 -10.40 -10.27 -12.57
CA ILE A 142 -10.29 -10.40 -11.11
C ILE A 142 -11.46 -11.18 -10.54
N LEU A 143 -12.70 -10.82 -10.90
CA LEU A 143 -13.91 -11.49 -10.41
C LEU A 143 -13.94 -12.97 -10.79
N ALA A 144 -13.50 -13.30 -12.01
CA ALA A 144 -13.41 -14.69 -12.47
C ALA A 144 -12.33 -15.52 -11.73
N ALA A 145 -11.33 -14.86 -11.15
CA ALA A 145 -10.24 -15.49 -10.41
C ALA A 145 -10.57 -15.75 -8.93
N ILE A 146 -11.68 -15.20 -8.41
CA ILE A 146 -12.09 -15.40 -7.02
C ILE A 146 -12.49 -16.84 -6.78
N THR A 147 -11.94 -17.45 -5.75
CA THR A 147 -12.26 -18.82 -5.29
C THR A 147 -12.67 -18.79 -3.81
N PRO A 148 -13.17 -19.89 -3.25
CA PRO A 148 -13.41 -19.98 -1.81
C PRO A 148 -12.17 -19.79 -0.92
N ARG A 149 -10.96 -19.85 -1.49
CA ARG A 149 -9.70 -19.60 -0.79
C ARG A 149 -9.21 -18.16 -0.92
N THR A 150 -9.82 -17.35 -1.76
CA THR A 150 -9.43 -15.95 -1.91
C THR A 150 -9.68 -15.20 -0.61
N GLY A 151 -8.63 -14.65 -0.01
CA GLY A 151 -8.71 -13.85 1.21
C GLY A 151 -8.40 -12.38 0.99
N MET A 152 -7.68 -12.04 -0.11
CA MET A 152 -7.26 -10.67 -0.36
C MET A 152 -7.11 -10.37 -1.85
N ILE A 153 -7.43 -9.12 -2.22
CA ILE A 153 -7.24 -8.56 -3.57
C ILE A 153 -6.51 -7.23 -3.44
N PHE A 154 -5.36 -7.08 -4.12
CA PHE A 154 -4.64 -5.82 -4.22
C PHE A 154 -4.90 -5.13 -5.56
N ILE A 155 -5.22 -3.83 -5.50
CA ILE A 155 -5.41 -2.98 -6.68
C ILE A 155 -4.67 -1.67 -6.45
N ALA A 156 -3.65 -1.41 -7.27
CA ALA A 156 -3.03 -0.09 -7.36
C ALA A 156 -3.89 0.82 -8.24
N ASN A 157 -4.39 1.93 -7.68
CA ASN A 157 -5.19 2.87 -8.45
C ASN A 157 -4.87 4.32 -8.01
N PRO A 158 -4.21 5.12 -8.88
CA PRO A 158 -3.57 4.77 -10.16
C PRO A 158 -2.49 3.68 -10.05
N GLY A 159 -2.34 2.91 -11.13
CA GLY A 159 -1.44 1.77 -11.18
C GLY A 159 0.05 2.12 -11.16
N ASN A 160 0.85 1.30 -10.52
CA ASN A 160 2.30 1.29 -10.63
C ASN A 160 2.73 -0.07 -11.19
N PRO A 161 3.39 -0.14 -12.36
CA PRO A 161 4.06 0.96 -13.08
C PRO A 161 3.25 1.60 -14.20
N THR A 162 2.00 1.19 -14.46
CA THR A 162 1.26 1.51 -15.68
C THR A 162 0.78 2.97 -15.77
N GLY A 163 0.55 3.64 -14.62
CA GLY A 163 -0.04 4.96 -14.56
C GLY A 163 -1.53 5.01 -14.92
N THR A 164 -2.12 3.87 -15.23
CA THR A 164 -3.54 3.76 -15.61
C THR A 164 -4.45 3.82 -14.38
N LYS A 165 -5.66 4.34 -14.56
CA LYS A 165 -6.69 4.41 -13.50
C LYS A 165 -7.95 3.71 -14.00
N ILE A 166 -8.53 2.84 -13.18
CA ILE A 166 -9.88 2.31 -13.39
C ILE A 166 -10.92 3.28 -12.85
N SER A 167 -12.13 3.20 -13.38
CA SER A 167 -13.22 4.07 -12.96
C SER A 167 -13.75 3.70 -11.57
N ASP A 168 -14.38 4.67 -10.91
CA ASP A 168 -15.03 4.42 -9.62
C ASP A 168 -16.21 3.43 -9.78
N ALA A 169 -16.85 3.38 -10.95
CA ALA A 169 -17.89 2.41 -11.27
C ALA A 169 -17.32 0.98 -11.33
N ASP A 170 -16.17 0.80 -11.94
CA ASP A 170 -15.49 -0.51 -12.02
C ASP A 170 -15.06 -1.00 -10.62
N ILE A 171 -14.53 -0.08 -9.78
CA ILE A 171 -14.19 -0.41 -8.40
C ILE A 171 -15.46 -0.78 -7.61
N ALA A 172 -16.53 -0.03 -7.76
CA ALA A 172 -17.80 -0.31 -7.10
C ALA A 172 -18.39 -1.67 -7.54
N GLU A 173 -18.29 -2.00 -8.83
CA GLU A 173 -18.69 -3.31 -9.35
C GLU A 173 -17.88 -4.44 -8.72
N LEU A 174 -16.55 -4.29 -8.67
CA LEU A 174 -15.66 -5.26 -8.04
C LEU A 174 -16.06 -5.50 -6.59
N ILE A 175 -16.22 -4.42 -5.81
CA ILE A 175 -16.58 -4.50 -4.39
C ILE A 175 -17.93 -5.18 -4.20
N ALA A 176 -18.92 -4.81 -5.01
CA ALA A 176 -20.28 -5.37 -4.93
C ALA A 176 -20.33 -6.88 -5.20
N LYS A 177 -19.48 -7.38 -6.11
CA LYS A 177 -19.45 -8.79 -6.52
C LYS A 177 -18.44 -9.63 -5.75
N THR A 178 -17.55 -9.02 -4.97
CA THR A 178 -16.55 -9.73 -4.14
C THR A 178 -17.20 -10.19 -2.83
N PRO A 179 -16.97 -11.44 -2.39
CA PRO A 179 -17.44 -11.91 -1.09
C PRO A 179 -16.96 -11.03 0.06
N LYS A 180 -17.81 -10.78 1.06
CA LYS A 180 -17.49 -9.91 2.21
C LYS A 180 -16.35 -10.45 3.09
N SER A 181 -16.00 -11.72 2.97
CA SER A 181 -14.85 -12.34 3.63
C SER A 181 -13.51 -12.00 2.98
N VAL A 182 -13.49 -11.37 1.80
CA VAL A 182 -12.29 -11.01 1.05
C VAL A 182 -11.94 -9.55 1.32
N VAL A 183 -10.74 -9.28 1.77
CA VAL A 183 -10.24 -7.91 1.95
C VAL A 183 -9.83 -7.34 0.59
N ILE A 184 -10.39 -6.19 0.23
CA ILE A 184 -10.01 -5.45 -0.97
C ILE A 184 -9.12 -4.29 -0.54
N VAL A 185 -7.89 -4.27 -1.05
CA VAL A 185 -6.90 -3.23 -0.76
C VAL A 185 -6.77 -2.30 -1.96
N LEU A 186 -7.22 -1.07 -1.79
CA LEU A 186 -7.07 0.01 -2.77
C LEU A 186 -5.78 0.77 -2.45
N ASP A 187 -4.71 0.46 -3.16
CA ASP A 187 -3.44 1.16 -3.00
C ASP A 187 -3.46 2.47 -3.79
N GLY A 188 -3.71 3.55 -3.08
CA GLY A 188 -3.76 4.92 -3.56
C GLY A 188 -2.43 5.67 -3.41
N ALA A 189 -1.27 5.00 -3.55
CA ALA A 189 0.04 5.67 -3.45
C ALA A 189 0.20 6.85 -4.42
N TYR A 190 -0.57 6.85 -5.51
CA TYR A 190 -0.60 7.91 -6.52
C TYR A 190 -1.94 8.66 -6.57
N ALA A 191 -2.82 8.45 -5.60
CA ALA A 191 -4.16 9.06 -5.58
C ALA A 191 -4.12 10.59 -5.58
N ASP A 192 -3.11 11.19 -4.91
CA ASP A 192 -2.95 12.64 -4.82
C ASP A 192 -2.65 13.33 -6.16
N TYR A 193 -2.25 12.58 -7.19
CA TYR A 193 -2.08 13.10 -8.54
C TYR A 193 -3.38 13.17 -9.35
N VAL A 194 -4.49 12.66 -8.80
CA VAL A 194 -5.80 12.65 -9.46
C VAL A 194 -6.67 13.73 -8.84
N GLU A 195 -6.83 14.83 -9.56
CA GLU A 195 -7.60 15.98 -9.07
C GLU A 195 -9.04 15.60 -8.73
N GLY A 196 -9.51 16.02 -7.55
CA GLY A 196 -10.88 15.81 -7.08
C GLY A 196 -11.23 14.37 -6.68
N TRP A 197 -10.27 13.44 -6.69
CA TRP A 197 -10.50 12.06 -6.27
C TRP A 197 -10.06 11.84 -4.82
N ASP A 198 -10.92 11.23 -4.02
CA ASP A 198 -10.67 10.96 -2.59
C ASP A 198 -9.79 9.71 -2.32
N GLY A 199 -9.29 9.07 -3.38
CA GLY A 199 -8.46 7.87 -3.26
C GLY A 199 -9.23 6.61 -2.85
N GLY A 200 -10.55 6.65 -2.82
CA GLY A 200 -11.41 5.54 -2.42
C GLY A 200 -11.96 5.65 -0.99
N ALA A 201 -11.79 6.79 -0.31
CA ALA A 201 -12.27 6.98 1.06
C ALA A 201 -13.77 6.73 1.20
N LYS A 202 -14.60 7.23 0.26
CA LYS A 202 -16.05 6.97 0.24
C LYS A 202 -16.41 5.49 0.09
N LEU A 203 -15.59 4.73 -0.64
CA LEU A 203 -15.77 3.29 -0.78
C LEU A 203 -15.49 2.57 0.54
N VAL A 204 -14.47 3.01 1.29
CA VAL A 204 -14.20 2.49 2.64
C VAL A 204 -15.35 2.80 3.60
N GLU A 205 -15.93 4.02 3.51
CA GLU A 205 -17.07 4.38 4.35
C GLU A 205 -18.30 3.48 4.10
N ALA A 206 -18.49 3.06 2.86
CA ALA A 206 -19.65 2.28 2.44
C ALA A 206 -19.51 0.77 2.61
N HIS A 207 -18.29 0.27 2.92
CA HIS A 207 -18.01 -1.18 2.90
C HIS A 207 -17.12 -1.64 4.06
N ASP A 208 -17.42 -2.83 4.60
CA ASP A 208 -16.73 -3.40 5.77
C ASP A 208 -15.51 -4.25 5.41
N ASN A 209 -15.15 -4.37 4.13
CA ASN A 209 -14.04 -5.20 3.66
C ASN A 209 -13.09 -4.46 2.70
N VAL A 210 -13.16 -3.13 2.66
CA VAL A 210 -12.31 -2.30 1.81
C VAL A 210 -11.33 -1.50 2.67
N VAL A 211 -10.07 -1.54 2.31
CA VAL A 211 -8.99 -0.76 2.95
C VAL A 211 -8.32 0.10 1.89
N MET A 212 -8.19 1.39 2.15
CA MET A 212 -7.43 2.32 1.31
C MET A 212 -6.05 2.54 1.91
N LEU A 213 -5.01 2.54 1.08
CA LEU A 213 -3.64 2.89 1.47
C LEU A 213 -3.18 4.18 0.80
N ARG A 214 -2.41 4.98 1.50
CA ARG A 214 -1.82 6.24 1.05
C ARG A 214 -0.38 6.38 1.55
N THR A 215 0.40 7.22 0.91
CA THR A 215 1.79 7.48 1.31
C THR A 215 2.18 8.94 1.11
N LEU A 216 3.05 9.45 1.97
CA LEU A 216 3.66 10.76 1.77
C LEU A 216 4.91 10.70 0.87
N SER A 217 5.27 9.51 0.38
CA SER A 217 6.50 9.28 -0.38
C SER A 217 6.48 9.88 -1.79
N LYS A 218 5.29 10.05 -2.42
CA LYS A 218 5.17 10.40 -3.85
C LYS A 218 4.86 11.88 -4.03
N MET A 219 3.62 12.30 -4.03
CA MET A 219 3.22 13.70 -4.26
C MET A 219 3.91 14.66 -3.28
N TYR A 220 4.03 14.28 -2.02
CA TYR A 220 4.59 15.13 -0.97
C TYR A 220 6.12 15.15 -0.91
N GLY A 221 6.83 14.36 -1.73
CA GLY A 221 8.30 14.35 -1.77
C GLY A 221 8.98 13.86 -0.49
N LEU A 222 8.28 13.11 0.36
CA LEU A 222 8.75 12.67 1.68
C LEU A 222 9.15 11.19 1.71
N GLY A 223 9.58 10.63 0.58
CA GLY A 223 9.95 9.21 0.46
C GLY A 223 10.99 8.75 1.48
N GLY A 224 11.93 9.62 1.85
CA GLY A 224 12.97 9.33 2.84
C GLY A 224 12.48 9.28 4.28
N LEU A 225 11.35 9.89 4.61
CA LEU A 225 10.78 9.87 5.96
C LEU A 225 10.02 8.59 6.29
N ARG A 226 9.70 7.77 5.27
CA ARG A 226 9.00 6.52 5.48
C ARG A 226 7.66 6.67 6.21
N VAL A 227 6.78 7.55 5.72
CA VAL A 227 5.44 7.76 6.29
C VAL A 227 4.37 7.35 5.28
N GLY A 228 3.49 6.48 5.72
CA GLY A 228 2.28 6.08 5.01
C GLY A 228 1.14 5.86 5.98
N TRP A 229 -0.06 5.75 5.45
CA TRP A 229 -1.25 5.53 6.25
C TRP A 229 -2.28 4.71 5.49
N GLY A 230 -3.16 4.07 6.23
CA GLY A 230 -4.29 3.34 5.72
C GLY A 230 -5.57 3.81 6.39
N TYR A 231 -6.68 3.71 5.67
CA TYR A 231 -8.03 3.94 6.17
C TYR A 231 -8.89 2.72 5.90
N GLY A 232 -9.54 2.20 6.92
CA GLY A 232 -10.28 0.95 6.82
C GLY A 232 -11.44 0.84 7.81
N PRO A 233 -12.23 -0.22 7.72
CA PRO A 233 -13.20 -0.57 8.75
C PRO A 233 -12.53 -0.76 10.10
N GLN A 234 -13.17 -0.30 11.18
CA GLN A 234 -12.60 -0.34 12.52
C GLN A 234 -12.06 -1.73 12.92
N HIS A 235 -12.81 -2.78 12.64
CA HIS A 235 -12.41 -4.15 12.98
C HIS A 235 -11.13 -4.61 12.25
N ILE A 236 -10.87 -4.12 11.01
CA ILE A 236 -9.62 -4.39 10.31
C ILE A 236 -8.49 -3.57 10.93
N ILE A 237 -8.72 -2.27 11.18
CA ILE A 237 -7.71 -1.39 11.81
C ILE A 237 -7.31 -1.91 13.19
N ASP A 238 -8.27 -2.37 13.99
CA ASP A 238 -8.00 -2.97 15.30
C ASP A 238 -7.10 -4.22 15.22
N VAL A 239 -7.26 -5.03 14.18
CA VAL A 239 -6.40 -6.19 13.93
C VAL A 239 -4.98 -5.76 13.55
N LEU A 240 -4.85 -4.76 12.66
CA LEU A 240 -3.53 -4.30 12.19
C LEU A 240 -2.73 -3.56 13.29
N ASN A 241 -3.39 -3.05 14.33
CA ASN A 241 -2.76 -2.41 15.48
C ASN A 241 -2.31 -3.39 16.58
N ARG A 242 -2.53 -4.69 16.41
CA ARG A 242 -2.10 -5.74 17.37
C ARG A 242 -0.71 -6.28 17.07
#